data_de0df1f7eb06adfdf5c879272475b23b
#
_entry.id   de0df1f7eb06adfdf5c879272475b23b
#
_cell.length_a   1.000
_cell.length_b   1.000
_cell.length_c   1.000
_cell.angle_alpha   90.00
_cell.angle_beta   90.00
_cell.angle_gamma   90.00
#
_symmetry.space_group_name_H-M   'P 1'
#
loop_
_entity.id
_entity.type
_entity.pdbx_description
1 polymer ?
#
loop_
_entity_poly.entity_id
_entity_poly.type
_entity_poly.pdbx_seq_one_letter_code
_entity_poly.pdbx_strand_id
1 'polypeptide(L)'
;MPPTWMLDLALATAALGVALALRPWRAVGAAGPPWPWLAWAAVLPLMWGADRYAAMPIVQPLSGAALLVLCAGWPLAVLVLVPVAAVTGWMGDLGWTEALHRAVWLGLVPATLTLGLGALVRRALPHHLFVYILGRGFFATLLAATLAGAGAMLLSPLPAGISAEDLLLARGLAASGEAFITGMLVAIFVAFRPHWLATYSDRLYLQPLL
;
A
#
# COMPACT_ATOMS: atom_id res chain seq x y z
N MET A 1 19.78 -17.72 -12.29
CA MET A 1 18.88 -17.25 -11.19
C MET A 1 17.48 -17.74 -11.52
N PRO A 2 16.68 -18.18 -10.56
CA PRO A 2 15.27 -18.49 -10.82
C PRO A 2 14.59 -17.25 -11.41
N PRO A 3 13.64 -17.40 -12.32
CA PRO A 3 12.94 -16.26 -12.90
C PRO A 3 12.19 -15.48 -11.82
N THR A 4 12.22 -14.17 -11.86
CA THR A 4 11.66 -13.28 -10.84
C THR A 4 10.17 -13.54 -10.54
N TRP A 5 9.42 -14.00 -11.54
CA TRP A 5 8.00 -14.35 -11.36
C TRP A 5 7.76 -15.49 -10.35
N MET A 6 8.76 -16.38 -10.13
CA MET A 6 8.63 -17.44 -9.10
C MET A 6 8.65 -16.84 -7.70
N LEU A 7 9.50 -15.85 -7.46
CA LEU A 7 9.51 -15.11 -6.19
C LEU A 7 8.19 -14.36 -5.98
N ASP A 8 7.71 -13.67 -7.02
CA ASP A 8 6.45 -12.94 -6.97
C ASP A 8 5.28 -13.88 -6.67
N LEU A 9 5.24 -15.05 -7.31
CA LEU A 9 4.22 -16.06 -7.05
C LEU A 9 4.29 -16.62 -5.62
N ALA A 10 5.50 -16.88 -5.12
CA ALA A 10 5.70 -17.36 -3.75
C ALA A 10 5.24 -16.31 -2.71
N LEU A 11 5.59 -15.04 -2.91
CA LEU A 11 5.16 -13.95 -2.04
C LEU A 11 3.63 -13.75 -2.08
N ALA A 12 3.04 -13.79 -3.28
CA ALA A 12 1.59 -13.63 -3.45
C ALA A 12 0.83 -14.79 -2.80
N THR A 13 1.25 -16.04 -3.03
CA THR A 13 0.58 -17.21 -2.44
C THR A 13 0.73 -17.25 -0.92
N ALA A 14 1.91 -16.91 -0.39
CA ALA A 14 2.12 -16.82 1.05
C ALA A 14 1.24 -15.74 1.69
N ALA A 15 1.22 -14.52 1.12
CA ALA A 15 0.41 -13.42 1.63
C ALA A 15 -1.09 -13.75 1.59
N LEU A 16 -1.57 -14.30 0.47
CA LEU A 16 -2.97 -14.73 0.33
C LEU A 16 -3.33 -15.86 1.29
N GLY A 17 -2.45 -16.86 1.44
CA GLY A 17 -2.66 -17.96 2.39
C GLY A 17 -2.80 -17.47 3.82
N VAL A 18 -1.93 -16.56 4.26
CA VAL A 18 -2.02 -15.94 5.59
C VAL A 18 -3.28 -15.08 5.71
N ALA A 19 -3.60 -14.24 4.71
CA ALA A 19 -4.78 -13.39 4.74
C ALA A 19 -6.07 -14.21 4.85
N LEU A 20 -6.19 -15.32 4.11
CA LEU A 20 -7.34 -16.22 4.17
C LEU A 20 -7.42 -16.98 5.50
N ALA A 21 -6.27 -17.43 6.05
CA ALA A 21 -6.21 -18.10 7.34
C ALA A 21 -6.70 -17.20 8.49
N LEU A 22 -6.47 -15.89 8.40
CA LEU A 22 -6.94 -14.90 9.37
C LEU A 22 -8.44 -14.64 9.28
N ARG A 23 -9.14 -15.14 8.27
CA ARG A 23 -10.61 -15.03 8.08
C ARG A 23 -11.15 -13.61 8.27
N PRO A 24 -10.64 -12.61 7.52
CA PRO A 24 -10.93 -11.19 7.76
C PRO A 24 -12.42 -10.83 7.62
N TRP A 25 -13.20 -11.62 6.89
CA TRP A 25 -14.65 -11.43 6.78
C TRP A 25 -15.40 -11.54 8.11
N ARG A 26 -14.80 -12.18 9.13
CA ARG A 26 -15.38 -12.24 10.49
C ARG A 26 -15.26 -10.92 11.25
N ALA A 27 -14.29 -10.09 10.88
CA ALA A 27 -14.10 -8.77 11.47
C ALA A 27 -14.93 -7.67 10.78
N VAL A 28 -15.47 -7.97 9.59
CA VAL A 28 -16.33 -7.04 8.86
C VAL A 28 -17.72 -7.12 9.46
N GLY A 29 -18.21 -5.99 9.96
CA GLY A 29 -19.59 -5.91 10.50
C GLY A 29 -20.65 -6.06 9.40
N ALA A 30 -21.92 -6.13 9.81
CA ALA A 30 -23.05 -6.25 8.88
C ALA A 30 -23.14 -5.11 7.85
N ALA A 31 -22.57 -3.94 8.16
CA ALA A 31 -22.48 -2.79 7.24
C ALA A 31 -21.42 -2.92 6.14
N GLY A 32 -20.61 -3.98 6.16
CA GLY A 32 -19.49 -4.15 5.23
C GLY A 32 -18.26 -3.32 5.59
N PRO A 33 -17.20 -3.38 4.77
CA PRO A 33 -16.03 -2.52 4.94
C PRO A 33 -16.40 -1.05 4.65
N PRO A 34 -15.63 -0.08 5.22
CA PRO A 34 -15.92 1.34 5.00
C PRO A 34 -15.89 1.69 3.51
N TRP A 35 -16.88 2.42 3.03
CA TRP A 35 -16.98 2.80 1.61
C TRP A 35 -15.72 3.52 1.07
N PRO A 36 -14.97 4.36 1.84
CA PRO A 36 -13.74 4.96 1.33
C PRO A 36 -12.67 3.95 0.97
N TRP A 37 -12.62 2.81 1.67
CA TRP A 37 -11.73 1.71 1.33
C TRP A 37 -12.08 1.10 -0.04
N LEU A 38 -13.39 0.90 -0.33
CA LEU A 38 -13.85 0.42 -1.63
C LEU A 38 -13.57 1.44 -2.74
N ALA A 39 -13.86 2.73 -2.48
CA ALA A 39 -13.58 3.80 -3.44
C ALA A 39 -12.08 3.90 -3.76
N TRP A 40 -11.23 3.80 -2.72
CA TRP A 40 -9.78 3.79 -2.90
C TRP A 40 -9.31 2.58 -3.72
N ALA A 41 -9.82 1.38 -3.40
CA ALA A 41 -9.52 0.16 -4.15
C ALA A 41 -9.93 0.29 -5.63
N ALA A 42 -11.07 0.94 -5.94
CA ALA A 42 -11.52 1.17 -7.30
C ALA A 42 -10.65 2.15 -8.09
N VAL A 43 -9.96 3.09 -7.42
CA VAL A 43 -9.02 4.04 -8.04
C VAL A 43 -7.65 3.42 -8.30
N LEU A 44 -7.24 2.42 -7.51
CA LEU A 44 -5.90 1.84 -7.63
C LEU A 44 -5.54 1.30 -9.01
N PRO A 45 -6.42 0.64 -9.78
CA PRO A 45 -6.07 0.19 -11.13
C PRO A 45 -5.63 1.33 -12.05
N LEU A 46 -6.24 2.52 -11.92
CA LEU A 46 -5.84 3.71 -12.68
C LEU A 46 -4.45 4.21 -12.24
N MET A 47 -4.19 4.21 -10.93
CA MET A 47 -2.89 4.61 -10.38
C MET A 47 -1.77 3.64 -10.77
N TRP A 48 -2.06 2.34 -10.76
CA TRP A 48 -1.10 1.28 -11.12
C TRP A 48 -0.83 1.20 -12.62
N GLY A 49 -1.77 1.67 -13.45
CA GLY A 49 -1.62 1.77 -14.90
C GLY A 49 -1.11 3.14 -15.39
N ALA A 50 -0.77 4.06 -14.48
CA ALA A 50 -0.44 5.45 -14.83
C ALA A 50 0.71 5.58 -15.85
N ASP A 51 1.72 4.70 -15.78
CA ASP A 51 2.82 4.62 -16.72
C ASP A 51 2.40 4.25 -18.16
N ARG A 52 1.24 3.61 -18.32
CA ARG A 52 0.68 3.26 -19.64
C ARG A 52 -0.08 4.43 -20.30
N TYR A 53 -0.62 5.33 -19.49
CA TYR A 53 -1.43 6.45 -19.99
C TYR A 53 -0.65 7.76 -20.11
N ALA A 54 0.43 7.91 -19.34
CA ALA A 54 1.25 9.11 -19.37
C ALA A 54 2.27 9.05 -20.51
N ALA A 55 2.28 10.11 -21.31
CA ALA A 55 3.27 10.29 -22.37
C ALA A 55 4.64 10.79 -21.83
N MET A 56 4.97 10.46 -20.59
CA MET A 56 6.21 10.86 -19.93
C MET A 56 7.18 9.68 -19.83
N PRO A 57 8.50 9.90 -20.02
CA PRO A 57 9.47 8.82 -20.02
C PRO A 57 9.65 8.12 -18.68
N ILE A 58 9.36 8.80 -17.56
CA ILE A 58 9.51 8.25 -16.21
C ILE A 58 8.25 8.55 -15.38
N VAL A 59 7.28 7.65 -15.44
CA VAL A 59 6.12 7.68 -14.55
C VAL A 59 6.24 6.53 -13.57
N GLN A 60 6.17 6.86 -12.27
CA GLN A 60 6.16 5.85 -11.21
C GLN A 60 4.74 5.67 -10.69
N PRO A 61 4.14 4.49 -10.85
CA PRO A 61 2.85 4.19 -10.26
C PRO A 61 2.88 4.33 -8.74
N LEU A 62 1.84 4.92 -8.16
CA LEU A 62 1.67 4.99 -6.72
C LEU A 62 1.08 3.68 -6.21
N SER A 63 1.57 3.18 -5.09
CA SER A 63 1.09 1.93 -4.48
C SER A 63 -0.35 2.04 -3.95
N GLY A 64 -0.61 3.04 -3.10
CA GLY A 64 -1.88 3.22 -2.43
C GLY A 64 -2.23 2.12 -1.41
N ALA A 65 -1.40 1.10 -1.25
CA ALA A 65 -1.65 -0.04 -0.38
C ALA A 65 -1.66 0.33 1.11
N ALA A 66 -0.88 1.33 1.50
CA ALA A 66 -0.82 1.80 2.89
C ALA A 66 -2.19 2.28 3.40
N LEU A 67 -2.92 3.06 2.60
CA LEU A 67 -4.25 3.53 2.99
C LEU A 67 -5.24 2.37 3.11
N LEU A 68 -5.18 1.37 2.24
CA LEU A 68 -6.00 0.16 2.36
C LEU A 68 -5.78 -0.55 3.69
N VAL A 69 -4.50 -0.69 4.10
CA VAL A 69 -4.15 -1.33 5.38
C VAL A 69 -4.67 -0.52 6.56
N LEU A 70 -4.57 0.80 6.52
CA LEU A 70 -5.03 1.66 7.60
C LEU A 70 -6.56 1.65 7.73
N CYS A 71 -7.29 1.62 6.60
CA CYS A 71 -8.76 1.62 6.59
C CYS A 71 -9.37 0.27 6.97
N ALA A 72 -8.84 -0.85 6.48
CA ALA A 72 -9.51 -2.15 6.62
C ALA A 72 -8.65 -3.24 7.26
N GLY A 73 -7.40 -2.92 7.58
CA GLY A 73 -6.42 -3.88 8.06
C GLY A 73 -5.76 -4.68 6.95
N TRP A 74 -4.60 -5.26 7.26
CA TRP A 74 -3.75 -5.96 6.30
C TRP A 74 -4.45 -7.13 5.56
N PRO A 75 -5.21 -8.03 6.22
CA PRO A 75 -5.77 -9.17 5.50
C PRO A 75 -6.81 -8.77 4.44
N LEU A 76 -7.66 -7.78 4.71
CA LEU A 76 -8.61 -7.27 3.73
C LEU A 76 -7.91 -6.49 2.61
N ALA A 77 -6.85 -5.73 2.95
CA ALA A 77 -6.04 -5.07 1.95
C ALA A 77 -5.43 -6.08 0.96
N VAL A 78 -4.83 -7.17 1.45
CA VAL A 78 -4.26 -8.24 0.61
C VAL A 78 -5.33 -8.85 -0.31
N LEU A 79 -6.52 -9.14 0.19
CA LEU A 79 -7.59 -9.75 -0.62
C LEU A 79 -8.08 -8.81 -1.73
N VAL A 80 -8.20 -7.51 -1.46
CA VAL A 80 -8.66 -6.55 -2.48
C VAL A 80 -7.61 -6.24 -3.52
N LEU A 81 -6.33 -6.42 -3.21
CA LEU A 81 -5.26 -6.21 -4.19
C LEU A 81 -5.30 -7.24 -5.33
N VAL A 82 -5.95 -8.40 -5.14
CA VAL A 82 -6.14 -9.40 -6.21
C VAL A 82 -7.00 -8.84 -7.36
N PRO A 83 -8.26 -8.40 -7.10
CA PRO A 83 -9.05 -7.80 -8.18
C PRO A 83 -8.44 -6.50 -8.71
N VAL A 84 -7.76 -5.70 -7.87
CA VAL A 84 -7.02 -4.51 -8.33
C VAL A 84 -5.98 -4.90 -9.39
N ALA A 85 -5.15 -5.91 -9.12
CA ALA A 85 -4.14 -6.40 -10.06
C ALA A 85 -4.77 -6.96 -11.34
N ALA A 86 -5.86 -7.71 -11.22
CA ALA A 86 -6.57 -8.27 -12.37
C ALA A 86 -7.14 -7.17 -13.28
N VAL A 87 -7.77 -6.14 -12.69
CA VAL A 87 -8.31 -4.99 -13.44
C VAL A 87 -7.18 -4.18 -14.06
N THR A 88 -6.08 -3.93 -13.33
CA THR A 88 -4.89 -3.26 -13.87
C THR A 88 -4.32 -4.01 -15.06
N GLY A 89 -4.20 -5.34 -14.95
CA GLY A 89 -3.73 -6.21 -16.04
C GLY A 89 -4.61 -6.12 -17.27
N TRP A 90 -5.93 -6.16 -17.07
CA TRP A 90 -6.89 -6.05 -18.16
C TRP A 90 -6.88 -4.66 -18.83
N MET A 91 -6.89 -3.57 -18.04
CA MET A 91 -6.89 -2.22 -18.56
C MET A 91 -5.59 -1.82 -19.25
N GLY A 92 -4.46 -2.32 -18.76
CA GLY A 92 -3.13 -2.01 -19.27
C GLY A 92 -2.62 -2.98 -20.34
N ASP A 93 -3.43 -4.00 -20.72
CA ASP A 93 -3.00 -5.10 -21.58
C ASP A 93 -1.66 -5.71 -21.13
N LEU A 94 -1.56 -5.97 -19.83
CA LEU A 94 -0.34 -6.50 -19.21
C LEU A 94 -0.30 -8.02 -19.30
N GLY A 95 0.87 -8.58 -19.60
CA GLY A 95 1.10 -10.01 -19.40
C GLY A 95 0.91 -10.40 -17.92
N TRP A 96 0.52 -11.67 -17.68
CA TRP A 96 0.24 -12.17 -16.33
C TRP A 96 1.42 -12.00 -15.35
N THR A 97 2.66 -12.14 -15.83
CA THR A 97 3.88 -11.95 -15.02
C THR A 97 4.06 -10.51 -14.59
N GLU A 98 3.77 -9.56 -15.47
CA GLU A 98 3.84 -8.13 -15.16
C GLU A 98 2.73 -7.72 -14.19
N ALA A 99 1.51 -8.20 -14.40
CA ALA A 99 0.39 -7.97 -13.48
C ALA A 99 0.69 -8.54 -12.08
N LEU A 100 1.27 -9.75 -12.01
CA LEU A 100 1.71 -10.36 -10.76
C LEU A 100 2.81 -9.55 -10.09
N HIS A 101 3.81 -9.12 -10.85
CA HIS A 101 4.89 -8.27 -10.33
C HIS A 101 4.36 -6.96 -9.74
N ARG A 102 3.43 -6.29 -10.43
CA ARG A 102 2.75 -5.09 -9.89
C ARG A 102 1.94 -5.41 -8.63
N ALA A 103 1.20 -6.51 -8.62
CA ALA A 103 0.47 -6.95 -7.43
C ALA A 103 1.38 -7.12 -6.20
N VAL A 104 2.57 -7.67 -6.40
CA VAL A 104 3.53 -7.89 -5.32
C VAL A 104 4.20 -6.56 -4.91
N TRP A 105 4.80 -5.84 -5.85
CA TRP A 105 5.68 -4.71 -5.53
C TRP A 105 4.98 -3.36 -5.37
N LEU A 106 3.80 -3.18 -5.96
CA LEU A 106 2.94 -2.02 -5.68
C LEU A 106 1.86 -2.32 -4.62
N GLY A 107 1.57 -3.60 -4.36
CA GLY A 107 0.51 -4.00 -3.45
C GLY A 107 1.00 -4.68 -2.19
N LEU A 108 1.36 -5.96 -2.28
CA LEU A 108 1.57 -6.85 -1.13
C LEU A 108 2.77 -6.45 -0.27
N VAL A 109 3.91 -6.11 -0.89
CA VAL A 109 5.13 -5.71 -0.18
C VAL A 109 4.90 -4.40 0.59
N PRO A 110 4.44 -3.29 -0.03
CA PRO A 110 4.19 -2.06 0.73
C PRO A 110 3.07 -2.22 1.76
N ALA A 111 2.02 -3.02 1.51
CA ALA A 111 1.01 -3.33 2.53
C ALA A 111 1.60 -4.03 3.76
N THR A 112 2.48 -5.01 3.53
CA THR A 112 3.13 -5.78 4.59
C THR A 112 4.13 -4.93 5.38
N LEU A 113 4.92 -4.12 4.67
CA LEU A 113 5.83 -3.17 5.30
C LEU A 113 5.07 -2.12 6.12
N THR A 114 3.96 -1.60 5.61
CA THR A 114 3.09 -0.66 6.35
C THR A 114 2.55 -1.29 7.64
N LEU A 115 2.13 -2.56 7.59
CA LEU A 115 1.72 -3.29 8.80
C LEU A 115 2.87 -3.37 9.82
N GLY A 116 4.05 -3.81 9.39
CA GLY A 116 5.23 -3.98 10.25
C GLY A 116 5.71 -2.66 10.85
N LEU A 117 5.90 -1.63 10.00
CA LEU A 117 6.31 -0.29 10.43
C LEU A 117 5.27 0.36 11.34
N GLY A 118 3.98 0.21 11.01
CA GLY A 118 2.89 0.68 11.85
C GLY A 118 2.84 -0.01 13.22
N ALA A 119 3.19 -1.29 13.29
CA ALA A 119 3.33 -2.01 14.55
C ALA A 119 4.55 -1.52 15.36
N LEU A 120 5.66 -1.23 14.67
CA LEU A 120 6.86 -0.66 15.29
C LEU A 120 6.58 0.73 15.88
N VAL A 121 5.96 1.62 15.10
CA VAL A 121 5.54 2.95 15.58
C VAL A 121 4.67 2.83 16.84
N ARG A 122 3.70 1.92 16.83
CA ARG A 122 2.81 1.70 17.99
C ARG A 122 3.53 1.19 19.23
N ARG A 123 4.61 0.41 19.06
CA ARG A 123 5.39 -0.14 20.19
C ARG A 123 6.42 0.83 20.73
N ALA A 124 7.04 1.63 19.84
CA ALA A 124 8.19 2.46 20.17
C ALA A 124 7.82 3.90 20.56
N LEU A 125 6.65 4.40 20.14
CA LEU A 125 6.25 5.79 20.32
C LEU A 125 4.99 5.92 21.18
N PRO A 126 4.81 7.07 21.86
CA PRO A 126 3.61 7.32 22.66
C PRO A 126 2.32 7.22 21.82
N HIS A 127 1.24 6.77 22.46
CA HIS A 127 -0.06 6.70 21.86
C HIS A 127 -0.70 8.10 21.79
N HIS A 128 -0.32 8.86 20.79
CA HIS A 128 -0.79 10.24 20.59
C HIS A 128 -1.32 10.41 19.16
N LEU A 129 -2.30 11.28 18.99
CA LEU A 129 -2.95 11.56 17.70
C LEU A 129 -1.94 11.87 16.59
N PHE A 130 -1.01 12.79 16.86
CA PHE A 130 0.03 13.16 15.88
C PHE A 130 0.97 11.98 15.54
N VAL A 131 1.26 11.11 16.50
CA VAL A 131 2.06 9.91 16.27
C VAL A 131 1.32 8.95 15.35
N TYR A 132 0.00 8.83 15.48
CA TYR A 132 -0.79 8.03 14.55
C TYR A 132 -0.77 8.63 13.14
N ILE A 133 -1.08 9.91 12.99
CA ILE A 133 -1.17 10.58 11.67
C ILE A 133 0.21 10.63 11.00
N LEU A 134 1.23 11.17 11.67
CA LEU A 134 2.55 11.33 11.10
C LEU A 134 3.34 10.01 11.09
N GLY A 135 3.33 9.27 12.20
CA GLY A 135 4.11 8.05 12.32
C GLY A 135 3.57 6.94 11.43
N ARG A 136 2.27 6.66 11.47
CA ARG A 136 1.66 5.56 10.69
C ARG A 136 1.12 6.01 9.33
N GLY A 137 0.52 7.20 9.26
CA GLY A 137 -0.05 7.71 8.02
C GLY A 137 1.02 8.22 7.04
N PHE A 138 2.03 8.93 7.52
CA PHE A 138 3.05 9.55 6.66
C PHE A 138 4.36 8.75 6.66
N PHE A 139 5.10 8.68 7.77
CA PHE A 139 6.45 8.12 7.77
C PHE A 139 6.48 6.60 7.51
N ALA A 140 5.53 5.83 8.05
CA ALA A 140 5.46 4.40 7.75
C ALA A 140 5.12 4.16 6.27
N THR A 141 4.24 4.98 5.67
CA THR A 141 3.94 4.92 4.23
C THR A 141 5.15 5.28 3.39
N LEU A 142 5.85 6.38 3.73
CA LEU A 142 7.07 6.81 3.04
C LEU A 142 8.12 5.70 3.01
N LEU A 143 8.42 5.13 4.18
CA LEU A 143 9.41 4.06 4.29
C LEU A 143 8.96 2.79 3.58
N ALA A 144 7.68 2.40 3.70
CA ALA A 144 7.14 1.22 3.05
C ALA A 144 7.22 1.33 1.52
N ALA A 145 6.80 2.47 0.95
CA ALA A 145 6.86 2.72 -0.49
C ALA A 145 8.30 2.80 -0.99
N THR A 146 9.20 3.47 -0.26
CA THR A 146 10.62 3.56 -0.61
C THR A 146 11.30 2.20 -0.61
N LEU A 147 11.10 1.39 0.45
CA LEU A 147 11.70 0.06 0.55
C LEU A 147 11.13 -0.91 -0.49
N ALA A 148 9.83 -0.87 -0.74
CA ALA A 148 9.20 -1.67 -1.80
C ALA A 148 9.74 -1.26 -3.18
N GLY A 149 9.82 0.04 -3.45
CA GLY A 149 10.37 0.56 -4.69
C GLY A 149 11.85 0.19 -4.91
N ALA A 150 12.67 0.28 -3.87
CA ALA A 150 14.07 -0.14 -3.93
C ALA A 150 14.18 -1.66 -4.16
N GLY A 151 13.39 -2.47 -3.45
CA GLY A 151 13.35 -3.92 -3.64
C GLY A 151 12.95 -4.32 -5.06
N ALA A 152 11.92 -3.70 -5.62
CA ALA A 152 11.50 -3.92 -6.99
C ALA A 152 12.61 -3.59 -8.00
N MET A 153 13.38 -2.52 -7.74
CA MET A 153 14.48 -2.09 -8.61
C MET A 153 15.63 -3.10 -8.63
N LEU A 154 15.90 -3.76 -7.52
CA LEU A 154 16.95 -4.81 -7.45
C LEU A 154 16.58 -6.07 -8.25
N LEU A 155 15.31 -6.29 -8.50
CA LEU A 155 14.78 -7.50 -9.14
C LEU A 155 14.34 -7.28 -10.59
N SER A 156 14.24 -6.05 -11.03
CA SER A 156 13.80 -5.69 -12.38
C SER A 156 14.94 -5.05 -13.17
N PRO A 157 15.03 -5.33 -14.48
CA PRO A 157 15.98 -4.61 -15.33
C PRO A 157 15.64 -3.13 -15.37
N LEU A 158 16.66 -2.29 -15.48
CA LEU A 158 16.46 -0.85 -15.70
C LEU A 158 15.76 -0.60 -17.03
N PRO A 159 14.79 0.31 -17.09
CA PRO A 159 14.18 0.72 -18.35
C PRO A 159 15.24 1.32 -19.28
N ALA A 160 15.08 1.06 -20.58
CA ALA A 160 16.04 1.55 -21.58
C ALA A 160 16.14 3.09 -21.56
N GLY A 161 17.36 3.61 -21.52
CA GLY A 161 17.60 5.05 -21.54
C GLY A 161 17.41 5.78 -20.21
N ILE A 162 17.14 5.07 -19.11
CA ILE A 162 16.96 5.65 -17.77
C ILE A 162 18.14 5.24 -16.88
N SER A 163 18.74 6.21 -16.21
CA SER A 163 19.80 5.91 -15.23
C SER A 163 19.20 5.36 -13.92
N ALA A 164 20.01 4.59 -13.17
CA ALA A 164 19.59 4.10 -11.86
C ALA A 164 19.27 5.26 -10.89
N GLU A 165 20.02 6.36 -11.00
CA GLU A 165 19.85 7.55 -10.16
C GLU A 165 18.50 8.24 -10.45
N ASP A 166 18.18 8.44 -11.74
CA ASP A 166 16.88 9.04 -12.13
C ASP A 166 15.71 8.18 -11.69
N LEU A 167 15.84 6.85 -11.80
CA LEU A 167 14.79 5.93 -11.35
C LEU A 167 14.63 5.95 -9.83
N LEU A 168 15.72 6.00 -9.06
CA LEU A 168 15.67 6.15 -7.61
C LEU A 168 15.04 7.46 -7.19
N LEU A 169 15.40 8.56 -7.85
CA LEU A 169 14.82 9.87 -7.60
C LEU A 169 13.31 9.86 -7.88
N ALA A 170 12.89 9.34 -9.03
CA ALA A 170 11.49 9.25 -9.41
C ALA A 170 10.68 8.41 -8.41
N ARG A 171 11.22 7.27 -7.94
CA ARG A 171 10.61 6.43 -6.91
C ARG A 171 10.54 7.12 -5.55
N GLY A 172 11.58 7.84 -5.15
CA GLY A 172 11.59 8.64 -3.92
C GLY A 172 10.53 9.75 -3.93
N LEU A 173 10.38 10.45 -5.06
CA LEU A 173 9.34 11.46 -5.24
C LEU A 173 7.93 10.84 -5.21
N ALA A 174 7.73 9.71 -5.88
CA ALA A 174 6.46 8.98 -5.84
C ALA A 174 6.12 8.52 -4.42
N ALA A 175 7.07 7.95 -3.68
CA ALA A 175 6.90 7.54 -2.30
C ALA A 175 6.55 8.72 -1.38
N SER A 176 7.18 9.89 -1.60
CA SER A 176 6.88 11.12 -0.87
C SER A 176 5.47 11.64 -1.15
N GLY A 177 5.06 11.63 -2.43
CA GLY A 177 3.70 11.99 -2.85
C GLY A 177 2.65 11.05 -2.25
N GLU A 178 2.89 9.74 -2.27
CA GLU A 178 2.01 8.76 -1.66
C GLU A 178 1.88 8.94 -0.14
N ALA A 179 3.01 9.17 0.54
CA ALA A 179 3.02 9.43 1.97
C ALA A 179 2.24 10.69 2.34
N PHE A 180 2.38 11.75 1.53
CA PHE A 180 1.64 13.00 1.73
C PHE A 180 0.14 12.80 1.56
N ILE A 181 -0.30 12.14 0.48
CA ILE A 181 -1.71 11.85 0.22
C ILE A 181 -2.27 10.96 1.34
N THR A 182 -1.57 9.89 1.70
CA THR A 182 -2.01 8.97 2.77
C THR A 182 -2.09 9.68 4.11
N GLY A 183 -1.07 10.43 4.50
CA GLY A 183 -1.04 11.19 5.75
C GLY A 183 -2.16 12.23 5.84
N MET A 184 -2.42 12.93 4.74
CA MET A 184 -3.52 13.90 4.64
C MET A 184 -4.89 13.23 4.78
N LEU A 185 -5.13 12.14 4.04
CA LEU A 185 -6.40 11.40 4.13
C LEU A 185 -6.61 10.80 5.52
N VAL A 186 -5.56 10.26 6.13
CA VAL A 186 -5.60 9.76 7.52
C VAL A 186 -5.95 10.89 8.48
N ALA A 187 -5.35 12.07 8.35
CA ALA A 187 -5.69 13.22 9.19
C ALA A 187 -7.16 13.66 9.04
N ILE A 188 -7.66 13.69 7.80
CA ILE A 188 -9.08 13.98 7.52
C ILE A 188 -9.99 12.92 8.15
N PHE A 189 -9.67 11.63 7.97
CA PHE A 189 -10.49 10.56 8.51
C PHE A 189 -10.50 10.55 10.03
N VAL A 190 -9.36 10.75 10.67
CA VAL A 190 -9.29 10.84 12.14
C VAL A 190 -10.12 12.02 12.66
N ALA A 191 -10.09 13.17 11.98
CA ALA A 191 -10.84 14.35 12.41
C ALA A 191 -12.35 14.23 12.22
N PHE A 192 -12.81 13.61 11.11
CA PHE A 192 -14.22 13.65 10.73
C PHE A 192 -14.92 12.29 10.79
N ARG A 193 -14.19 11.19 10.59
CA ARG A 193 -14.75 9.83 10.47
C ARG A 193 -13.76 8.78 10.98
N PRO A 194 -13.37 8.80 12.26
CA PRO A 194 -12.34 7.89 12.80
C PRO A 194 -12.68 6.40 12.62
N HIS A 195 -13.96 6.05 12.56
CA HIS A 195 -14.43 4.68 12.34
C HIS A 195 -14.12 4.12 10.93
N TRP A 196 -13.66 4.95 9.99
CA TRP A 196 -13.19 4.49 8.68
C TRP A 196 -11.78 3.89 8.73
N LEU A 197 -11.08 4.07 9.84
CA LEU A 197 -9.73 3.57 10.05
C LEU A 197 -9.76 2.39 11.04
N ALA A 198 -9.72 1.16 10.53
CA ALA A 198 -9.72 -0.05 11.37
C ALA A 198 -8.53 -0.12 12.34
N THR A 199 -7.45 0.62 12.04
CA THR A 199 -6.23 0.63 12.84
C THR A 199 -6.16 1.78 13.84
N TYR A 200 -7.19 2.64 13.90
CA TYR A 200 -7.30 3.77 14.81
C TYR A 200 -8.34 3.53 15.91
N SER A 201 -8.13 4.13 17.06
CA SER A 201 -9.10 4.12 18.17
C SER A 201 -8.90 5.36 19.03
N ASP A 202 -9.98 6.14 19.23
CA ASP A 202 -9.99 7.31 20.10
C ASP A 202 -9.56 6.98 21.52
N ARG A 203 -9.96 5.81 22.04
CA ARG A 203 -9.57 5.34 23.37
C ARG A 203 -8.07 5.19 23.54
N LEU A 204 -7.35 4.91 22.46
CA LEU A 204 -5.92 4.69 22.50
C LEU A 204 -5.12 5.96 22.24
N TYR A 205 -5.62 6.86 21.38
CA TYR A 205 -4.84 7.99 20.87
C TYR A 205 -5.29 9.37 21.39
N LEU A 206 -6.48 9.47 22.00
CA LEU A 206 -7.00 10.72 22.57
C LEU A 206 -7.01 10.74 24.11
N GLN A 207 -6.52 9.69 24.78
CA GLN A 207 -6.42 9.74 26.24
C GLN A 207 -5.38 10.80 26.65
N PRO A 208 -5.70 11.72 27.59
CA PRO A 208 -4.70 12.60 28.14
C PRO A 208 -3.61 11.76 28.79
N LEU A 209 -2.36 12.13 28.56
CA LEU A 209 -1.22 11.59 29.28
C LEU A 209 -1.39 12.05 30.76
N LEU A 210 -1.96 11.19 31.60
CA LEU A 210 -1.97 11.37 33.05
C LEU A 210 -0.60 11.07 33.62
#